data_fd4d1fef53a01bfb7bde3c58b29acbe1
#
_entry.id   fd4d1fef53a01bfb7bde3c58b29acbe1
#
_cell.length_a   1.000
_cell.length_b   1.000
_cell.length_c   1.000
_cell.angle_alpha   90.00
_cell.angle_beta   90.00
_cell.angle_gamma   90.00
#
_symmetry.space_group_name_H-M   'P 1'
#
loop_
_entity.id
_entity.type
_entity.pdbx_description
1 polymer ?
#
loop_
_entity_poly.entity_id
_entity_poly.type
_entity_poly.pdbx_seq_one_letter_code
_entity_poly.pdbx_strand_id
1 'polypeptide(L)'
;MSKPVVSVEGCEAPEELVIIDEKIGDGDEAKAGDVVDVHYVGVGLSDGKQFDASWDRGEPLRFTLGVGQVIPGWDRGVQGMRVGGRRRLEIPSSLAYGPRGIPGVIKGGETLIFVCDLVGVTGR
;
A
#
# COMPACT_ATOMS: atom_id res chain seq x y z
N MET A 1 12.58 0.15 -11.92
CA MET A 1 11.80 -0.62 -10.95
C MET A 1 10.94 -1.64 -11.65
N SER A 2 10.74 -2.80 -11.07
CA SER A 2 9.89 -3.84 -11.63
C SER A 2 8.84 -4.27 -10.60
N LYS A 3 7.76 -4.87 -11.12
CA LYS A 3 6.68 -5.38 -10.28
C LYS A 3 7.23 -6.35 -9.21
N PRO A 4 7.00 -6.07 -7.92
CA PRO A 4 7.47 -6.97 -6.86
C PRO A 4 6.62 -8.23 -6.77
N VAL A 5 7.22 -9.28 -6.23
CA VAL A 5 6.50 -10.46 -5.76
C VAL A 5 6.23 -10.28 -4.27
N VAL A 6 4.96 -10.38 -3.88
CA VAL A 6 4.57 -10.21 -2.48
C VAL A 6 4.35 -11.59 -1.86
N SER A 7 5.18 -11.94 -0.88
CA SER A 7 5.06 -13.20 -0.14
C SER A 7 4.38 -12.95 1.20
N VAL A 8 3.46 -13.85 1.56
CA VAL A 8 2.81 -13.84 2.88
C VAL A 8 3.34 -14.96 3.78
N GLU A 9 4.35 -15.68 3.32
CA GLU A 9 4.94 -16.78 4.08
C GLU A 9 5.46 -16.29 5.43
N GLY A 10 5.06 -16.96 6.50
CA GLY A 10 5.47 -16.59 7.85
C GLY A 10 4.84 -15.32 8.39
N CYS A 11 3.94 -14.68 7.64
CA CYS A 11 3.27 -13.46 8.07
C CYS A 11 2.03 -13.79 8.90
N GLU A 12 1.91 -13.15 10.06
CA GLU A 12 0.72 -13.23 10.91
C GLU A 12 -0.10 -11.96 10.78
N ALA A 13 -1.42 -12.05 11.01
CA ALA A 13 -2.29 -10.89 10.95
C ALA A 13 -1.93 -9.92 12.09
N PRO A 14 -1.48 -8.71 11.77
CA PRO A 14 -1.12 -7.72 12.78
C PRO A 14 -2.37 -7.05 13.35
N GLU A 15 -2.27 -6.59 14.60
CA GLU A 15 -3.33 -5.78 15.22
C GLU A 15 -3.23 -4.31 14.82
N GLU A 16 -2.04 -3.87 14.45
CA GLU A 16 -1.75 -2.49 14.04
C GLU A 16 -1.06 -2.49 12.70
N LEU A 17 -1.01 -1.32 12.06
CA LEU A 17 -0.29 -1.12 10.81
C LEU A 17 1.19 -1.43 11.01
N VAL A 18 1.73 -2.31 10.16
CA VAL A 18 3.16 -2.63 10.11
C VAL A 18 3.76 -2.01 8.87
N ILE A 19 4.84 -1.26 9.04
CA ILE A 19 5.56 -0.58 7.97
C ILE A 19 6.97 -1.12 7.92
N ILE A 20 7.37 -1.68 6.77
CA ILE A 20 8.70 -2.23 6.56
C ILE A 20 9.29 -1.60 5.32
N ASP A 21 10.35 -0.81 5.47
CA ASP A 21 11.06 -0.25 4.32
C ASP A 21 11.96 -1.32 3.70
N GLU A 22 11.66 -1.71 2.47
CA GLU A 22 12.50 -2.63 1.69
C GLU A 22 13.61 -1.88 0.97
N LYS A 23 13.36 -0.63 0.61
CA LYS A 23 14.34 0.27 0.04
C LYS A 23 13.99 1.70 0.43
N ILE A 24 14.96 2.43 0.91
CA ILE A 24 14.79 3.87 1.17
C ILE A 24 15.17 4.62 -0.10
N GLY A 25 14.23 5.39 -0.64
CA GLY A 25 14.51 6.25 -1.78
C GLY A 25 15.35 7.46 -1.38
N ASP A 26 15.88 8.14 -2.37
CA ASP A 26 16.70 9.35 -2.16
C ASP A 26 16.05 10.62 -2.71
N GLY A 27 14.83 10.51 -3.25
CA GLY A 27 14.07 11.64 -3.77
C GLY A 27 13.24 12.35 -2.70
N ASP A 28 12.26 13.13 -3.16
CA ASP A 28 11.40 13.91 -2.27
C ASP A 28 10.60 13.03 -1.33
N GLU A 29 10.43 13.51 -0.10
CA GLU A 29 9.63 12.83 0.91
C GLU A 29 8.14 13.15 0.73
N ALA A 30 7.30 12.12 0.80
CA ALA A 30 5.85 12.27 0.74
C ALA A 30 5.30 12.70 2.10
N LYS A 31 4.55 13.79 2.09
CA LYS A 31 3.92 14.38 3.29
C LYS A 31 2.42 14.49 3.08
N ALA A 32 1.69 14.56 4.17
CA ALA A 32 0.24 14.79 4.11
C ALA A 32 -0.06 16.06 3.30
N GLY A 33 -1.02 15.95 2.38
CA GLY A 33 -1.41 17.01 1.47
C GLY A 33 -0.70 16.99 0.12
N ASP A 34 0.37 16.21 -0.02
CA ASP A 34 1.05 16.06 -1.31
C ASP A 34 0.24 15.15 -2.23
N VAL A 35 0.31 15.43 -3.53
CA VAL A 35 -0.15 14.51 -4.56
C VAL A 35 0.97 13.53 -4.86
N VAL A 36 0.70 12.24 -4.76
CA VAL A 36 1.70 11.19 -4.93
C VAL A 36 1.30 10.23 -6.03
N ASP A 37 2.32 9.65 -6.69
CA ASP A 37 2.16 8.58 -7.66
C ASP A 37 2.78 7.32 -7.07
N VAL A 38 1.98 6.27 -6.88
CA VAL A 38 2.41 5.03 -6.21
C VAL A 38 2.09 3.83 -7.10
N HIS A 39 3.13 3.06 -7.45
CA HIS A 39 2.93 1.71 -7.96
C HIS A 39 2.77 0.75 -6.80
N TYR A 40 1.91 -0.25 -6.94
CA TYR A 40 1.68 -1.20 -5.85
C TYR A 40 1.24 -2.56 -6.34
N VAL A 41 1.46 -3.55 -5.46
CA VAL A 41 0.84 -4.87 -5.54
C VAL A 41 0.18 -5.12 -4.19
N GLY A 42 -1.07 -5.55 -4.20
CA GLY A 42 -1.80 -5.92 -3.00
C GLY A 42 -2.25 -7.39 -3.02
N VAL A 43 -2.02 -8.08 -1.93
CA VAL A 43 -2.47 -9.46 -1.75
C VAL A 43 -3.23 -9.61 -0.44
N GLY A 44 -4.15 -10.58 -0.38
CA GLY A 44 -4.82 -10.95 0.86
C GLY A 44 -3.92 -11.87 1.68
N LEU A 45 -3.86 -11.67 2.99
CA LEU A 45 -3.04 -12.52 3.85
C LEU A 45 -3.54 -13.97 3.87
N SER A 46 -4.86 -14.18 3.83
CA SER A 46 -5.46 -15.50 4.02
C SER A 46 -5.07 -16.51 2.94
N ASP A 47 -4.83 -16.04 1.71
CA ASP A 47 -4.53 -16.93 0.59
C ASP A 47 -3.29 -16.51 -0.22
N GLY A 48 -2.72 -15.34 0.08
CA GLY A 48 -1.56 -14.81 -0.64
C GLY A 48 -1.85 -14.40 -2.07
N LYS A 49 -3.11 -14.36 -2.48
CA LYS A 49 -3.48 -14.03 -3.86
C LYS A 49 -3.56 -12.54 -4.09
N GLN A 50 -3.02 -12.13 -5.24
CA GLN A 50 -3.14 -10.74 -5.67
C GLN A 50 -4.60 -10.39 -5.94
N PHE A 51 -5.07 -9.26 -5.37
CA PHE A 51 -6.39 -8.72 -5.69
C PHE A 51 -6.30 -7.46 -6.54
N ASP A 52 -5.16 -6.78 -6.55
CA ASP A 52 -4.96 -5.56 -7.34
C ASP A 52 -3.47 -5.27 -7.51
N ALA A 53 -3.12 -4.66 -8.65
CA ALA A 53 -1.77 -4.18 -8.91
C ALA A 53 -1.80 -3.08 -9.95
N SER A 54 -1.22 -1.93 -9.63
CA SER A 54 -1.08 -0.82 -10.58
C SER A 54 -0.19 -1.21 -11.76
N TRP A 55 0.81 -2.06 -11.51
CA TRP A 55 1.72 -2.56 -12.54
C TRP A 55 1.00 -3.22 -13.70
N ASP A 56 -0.11 -3.92 -13.40
CA ASP A 56 -0.90 -4.63 -14.41
C ASP A 56 -1.70 -3.68 -15.29
N ARG A 57 -1.94 -2.45 -14.82
CA ARG A 57 -2.60 -1.39 -15.60
C ARG A 57 -1.60 -0.52 -16.36
N GLY A 58 -0.31 -0.67 -16.08
CA GLY A 58 0.75 0.07 -16.75
C GLY A 58 0.96 1.50 -16.26
N GLU A 59 0.29 1.93 -15.20
CA GLU A 59 0.47 3.27 -14.64
C GLU A 59 0.26 3.28 -13.12
N PRO A 60 0.99 4.17 -12.41
CA PRO A 60 0.80 4.30 -10.96
C PRO A 60 -0.55 4.92 -10.61
N LEU A 61 -0.98 4.69 -9.39
CA LEU A 61 -2.15 5.37 -8.83
C LEU A 61 -1.73 6.75 -8.33
N ARG A 62 -2.44 7.78 -8.76
CA ARG A 62 -2.25 9.14 -8.27
C ARG A 62 -3.35 9.50 -7.30
N PHE A 63 -2.96 10.03 -6.13
CA PHE A 63 -3.92 10.47 -5.12
C PHE A 63 -3.28 11.52 -4.21
N THR A 64 -4.13 12.25 -3.48
CA THR A 64 -3.67 13.18 -2.44
C THR A 64 -3.54 12.43 -1.13
N LEU A 65 -2.34 12.49 -0.54
CA LEU A 65 -2.00 11.73 0.66
C LEU A 65 -2.58 12.38 1.92
N GLY A 66 -3.14 11.55 2.80
CA GLY A 66 -3.55 11.98 4.13
C GLY A 66 -4.92 12.62 4.22
N VAL A 67 -5.74 12.57 3.15
CA VAL A 67 -7.05 13.25 3.11
C VAL A 67 -8.22 12.26 2.90
N GLY A 68 -8.01 10.98 3.09
CA GLY A 68 -9.07 9.98 3.01
C GLY A 68 -9.46 9.53 1.61
N GLN A 69 -8.64 9.78 0.61
CA GLN A 69 -8.89 9.30 -0.77
C GLN A 69 -8.58 7.81 -0.92
N VAL A 70 -7.78 7.26 -0.03
CA VAL A 70 -7.38 5.86 0.00
C VAL A 70 -7.63 5.30 1.40
N ILE A 71 -7.49 3.97 1.55
CA ILE A 71 -7.69 3.34 2.85
C ILE A 71 -6.73 3.93 3.91
N PRO A 72 -7.14 3.96 5.19
CA PRO A 72 -6.31 4.57 6.25
C PRO A 72 -4.90 3.98 6.33
N GLY A 73 -4.75 2.68 6.06
CA GLY A 73 -3.43 2.04 6.05
C GLY A 73 -2.47 2.65 5.05
N TRP A 74 -2.97 3.14 3.91
CA TRP A 74 -2.17 3.85 2.91
C TRP A 74 -1.92 5.30 3.32
N ASP A 75 -2.96 6.02 3.78
CA ASP A 75 -2.79 7.41 4.21
C ASP A 75 -1.74 7.53 5.31
N ARG A 76 -1.65 6.55 6.19
CA ARG A 76 -0.62 6.49 7.23
C ARG A 76 0.68 5.88 6.74
N GLY A 77 0.58 4.80 5.97
CA GLY A 77 1.74 3.98 5.59
C GLY A 77 2.63 4.59 4.54
N VAL A 78 2.09 5.40 3.63
CA VAL A 78 2.87 6.02 2.56
C VAL A 78 3.56 7.30 3.02
N GLN A 79 3.05 7.97 4.06
CA GLN A 79 3.72 9.16 4.59
C GLN A 79 5.15 8.81 5.04
N GLY A 80 6.09 9.65 4.66
CA GLY A 80 7.49 9.47 5.00
C GLY A 80 8.28 8.68 3.96
N MET A 81 7.62 8.06 2.97
CA MET A 81 8.35 7.45 1.86
C MET A 81 9.06 8.53 1.05
N ARG A 82 10.18 8.15 0.44
CA ARG A 82 10.89 9.01 -0.52
C ARG A 82 10.77 8.43 -1.92
N VAL A 83 10.74 9.29 -2.92
CA VAL A 83 10.71 8.85 -4.32
C VAL A 83 11.88 7.90 -4.59
N GLY A 84 11.59 6.79 -5.24
CA GLY A 84 12.54 5.70 -5.46
C GLY A 84 12.52 4.65 -4.37
N GLY A 85 11.77 4.85 -3.30
CA GLY A 85 11.65 3.91 -2.20
C GLY A 85 10.61 2.82 -2.45
N ARG A 86 10.77 1.71 -1.74
CA ARG A 86 9.84 0.58 -1.73
C ARG A 86 9.51 0.23 -0.29
N ARG A 87 8.23 0.13 0.02
CA ARG A 87 7.75 -0.09 1.39
C ARG A 87 6.67 -1.15 1.40
N ARG A 88 6.81 -2.12 2.31
CA ARG A 88 5.78 -3.13 2.57
C ARG A 88 4.87 -2.62 3.68
N LEU A 89 3.57 -2.70 3.45
CA LEU A 89 2.54 -2.35 4.44
C LEU A 89 1.73 -3.59 4.76
N GLU A 90 1.65 -3.94 6.05
CA GLU A 90 0.77 -5.00 6.53
C GLU A 90 -0.37 -4.32 7.26
N ILE A 91 -1.55 -4.38 6.68
CA ILE A 91 -2.67 -3.52 7.07
C ILE A 91 -3.80 -4.35 7.65
N PRO A 92 -4.10 -4.21 8.95
CA PRO A 92 -5.26 -4.89 9.53
C PRO A 92 -6.55 -4.38 8.88
N SER A 93 -7.58 -5.21 8.87
CA SER A 93 -8.85 -4.88 8.21
C SER A 93 -9.47 -3.58 8.70
N SER A 94 -9.26 -3.23 9.96
CA SER A 94 -9.77 -1.96 10.52
C SER A 94 -9.21 -0.71 9.84
N LEU A 95 -8.05 -0.82 9.20
CA LEU A 95 -7.42 0.27 8.43
C LEU A 95 -7.53 0.02 6.93
N ALA A 96 -8.36 -0.92 6.51
CA ALA A 96 -8.61 -1.29 5.13
C ALA A 96 -10.11 -1.33 4.84
N TYR A 97 -10.67 -2.50 4.57
CA TYR A 97 -12.08 -2.63 4.16
C TYR A 97 -12.99 -3.20 5.24
N GLY A 98 -12.48 -3.36 6.46
CA GLY A 98 -13.28 -3.69 7.63
C GLY A 98 -13.94 -5.07 7.60
N PRO A 99 -15.00 -5.26 8.41
CA PRO A 99 -15.66 -6.56 8.52
C PRO A 99 -16.46 -6.95 7.27
N ARG A 100 -16.75 -6.01 6.37
CA ARG A 100 -17.51 -6.27 5.15
C ARG A 100 -16.63 -6.68 3.97
N GLY A 101 -15.39 -6.18 3.92
CA GLY A 101 -14.52 -6.35 2.75
C GLY A 101 -15.12 -5.74 1.49
N ILE A 102 -14.76 -6.31 0.34
CA ILE A 102 -15.34 -5.96 -0.96
C ILE A 102 -15.90 -7.27 -1.54
N PRO A 103 -17.22 -7.40 -1.70
CA PRO A 103 -17.82 -8.65 -2.18
C PRO A 103 -17.17 -9.15 -3.47
N GLY A 104 -16.78 -10.42 -3.48
CA GLY A 104 -16.12 -11.05 -4.63
C GLY A 104 -14.66 -10.70 -4.83
N VAL A 105 -14.09 -9.79 -4.05
CA VAL A 105 -12.70 -9.32 -4.20
C VAL A 105 -11.91 -9.48 -2.92
N ILE A 106 -12.40 -8.92 -1.81
CA ILE A 106 -11.72 -8.92 -0.51
C ILE A 106 -12.69 -9.43 0.53
N LYS A 107 -12.28 -10.46 1.27
CA LYS A 107 -13.11 -11.00 2.36
C LYS A 107 -13.28 -9.98 3.48
N GLY A 108 -14.37 -10.09 4.21
CA GLY A 108 -14.54 -9.34 5.47
C GLY A 108 -13.47 -9.75 6.47
N GLY A 109 -12.91 -8.77 7.19
CA GLY A 109 -11.86 -9.02 8.18
C GLY A 109 -10.49 -9.35 7.61
N GLU A 110 -10.29 -9.18 6.31
CA GLU A 110 -9.03 -9.55 5.65
C GLU A 110 -7.92 -8.55 5.95
N THR A 111 -6.78 -9.07 6.39
CA THR A 111 -5.53 -8.31 6.45
C THR A 111 -4.96 -8.21 5.04
N LEU A 112 -4.55 -7.02 4.65
CA LEU A 112 -4.00 -6.76 3.32
C LEU A 112 -2.50 -6.50 3.41
N ILE A 113 -1.74 -7.09 2.50
CA ILE A 113 -0.31 -6.87 2.38
C ILE A 113 -0.08 -6.14 1.06
N PHE A 114 0.50 -4.96 1.14
CA PHE A 114 0.88 -4.16 -0.03
C PHE A 114 2.38 -3.99 -0.08
N VAL A 115 2.93 -4.00 -1.29
CA VAL A 115 4.27 -3.45 -1.54
C VAL A 115 4.08 -2.24 -2.43
N CYS A 116 4.50 -1.09 -1.92
CA CYS A 116 4.31 0.21 -2.56
C CYS A 116 5.65 0.79 -2.99
N ASP A 117 5.68 1.28 -4.23
CA ASP A 117 6.83 2.01 -4.78
C ASP A 117 6.41 3.45 -5.02
N LEU A 118 7.07 4.39 -4.36
CA LEU A 118 6.79 5.81 -4.57
C LEU A 118 7.53 6.29 -5.81
N VAL A 119 6.75 6.68 -6.82
CA VAL A 119 7.27 7.06 -8.14
C VAL A 119 7.43 8.56 -8.27
N GLY A 120 6.53 9.33 -7.67
CA GLY A 120 6.57 10.77 -7.77
C GLY A 120 5.84 11.46 -6.63
N VAL A 121 6.27 12.67 -6.33
CA VAL A 121 5.61 13.57 -5.38
C VAL A 121 5.45 14.92 -6.06
N THR A 122 4.20 15.41 -6.09
CA THR A 122 3.91 16.78 -6.53
C THR A 122 3.40 17.53 -5.31
N GLY A 123 3.97 18.68 -5.04
CA GLY A 123 3.51 19.54 -3.97
C GLY A 123 2.09 20.06 -4.21
N ARG A 124 1.56 20.70 -3.18
CA ARG A 124 0.23 21.32 -3.25
C ARG A 124 0.20 22.56 -4.08
#